data_a9a45718a4d14fc6d4f012dd3ea1aa9e
#
_entry.id   a9a45718a4d14fc6d4f012dd3ea1aa9e
#
_cell.length_a   1.000
_cell.length_b   1.000
_cell.length_c   1.000
_cell.angle_alpha   90.00
_cell.angle_beta   90.00
_cell.angle_gamma   90.00
#
_symmetry.space_group_name_H-M   'P 1'
#
loop_
_entity.id
_entity.type
_entity.pdbx_description
1 polymer ?
#
loop_
_entity_poly.entity_id
_entity_poly.type
_entity_poly.pdbx_seq_one_letter_code
_entity_poly.pdbx_strand_id
1 'polypeptide(L)'
;MKKVLALTLAMLLCASMLAGCGKSEEEQQIEQQTTEQESADNTNGIGMTSEDCKGKVLAWNVGVDSASFDPANSISADSKSVINNTLEGLMRNTGEGAAPAMAQQMPEEKVNEDGTVTLTYTLREATWSDGQPVTAGDFAFAWKRCADPENQMSNAYLMSVLANYDDIAAGLADIEELGVKAVDDTTLEVTLKQPTAYFNELLCLPAFMPLREDVAGTDSSWSKDPQRAVANGPFVFAGYTEGKELILKKNDNYWNKDTVAMDYIVARMLDEQMAPVGMAFGDISMTAGTVEQPQAQTDTAGNTVEVPQLAETIEASSVDSNRIVSLVVNANTGNSYLKDAKVRAALSQTLDRTAAAQAAGGDAVAKPALSLSTQAGDILSAQPDTQAALEAVEAVEAKDEDKSIEIVYLDNEQTQAALETVKSAWESLGFSVTLTAQDPQTFTLSRNSLQYSDVLCSVWDADVQDQQLYLQPYLSSNMQSGCGYSNPEFDQLMLDAIQGEQAQRQSALTDAEKLLLSDANLLLLDEPTNHLDISAIEWLENF
;
A
#
# COMPACT_ATOMS: atom_id res chain seq x y z
N MET A 1 4.13 -29.26 0.55
CA MET A 1 3.01 -29.71 1.40
C MET A 1 1.97 -28.61 1.61
N LYS A 2 2.30 -27.32 1.85
CA LYS A 2 1.30 -26.23 2.01
C LYS A 2 0.49 -25.92 0.74
N LYS A 3 1.07 -26.04 -0.46
CA LYS A 3 0.36 -25.84 -1.74
C LYS A 3 -0.67 -26.93 -2.07
N VAL A 4 -0.45 -28.14 -1.57
CA VAL A 4 -1.37 -29.27 -1.75
C VAL A 4 -2.60 -29.13 -0.84
N LEU A 5 -2.45 -28.51 0.32
CA LEU A 5 -3.54 -28.33 1.29
C LEU A 5 -4.56 -27.26 0.83
N ALA A 6 -4.09 -26.17 0.21
CA ALA A 6 -4.96 -25.13 -0.33
C ALA A 6 -5.80 -25.64 -1.52
N LEU A 7 -5.20 -26.44 -2.40
CA LEU A 7 -5.91 -27.08 -3.52
C LEU A 7 -6.99 -28.07 -3.05
N THR A 8 -6.71 -28.83 -1.99
CA THR A 8 -7.66 -29.79 -1.40
C THR A 8 -8.86 -29.09 -0.77
N LEU A 9 -8.66 -27.91 -0.17
CA LEU A 9 -9.74 -27.17 0.51
C LEU A 9 -10.71 -26.54 -0.50
N ALA A 10 -10.20 -25.94 -1.58
CA ALA A 10 -11.03 -25.38 -2.65
C ALA A 10 -11.83 -26.46 -3.40
N MET A 11 -11.29 -27.64 -3.61
CA MET A 11 -12.00 -28.74 -4.27
C MET A 11 -13.08 -29.41 -3.39
N LEU A 12 -12.93 -29.39 -2.08
CA LEU A 12 -13.97 -29.85 -1.16
C LEU A 12 -15.20 -28.90 -1.18
N LEU A 13 -14.99 -27.60 -1.28
CA LEU A 13 -16.07 -26.60 -1.46
C LEU A 13 -16.81 -26.80 -2.80
N CYS A 14 -16.10 -27.13 -3.89
CA CYS A 14 -16.71 -27.40 -5.19
C CYS A 14 -17.57 -28.70 -5.20
N ALA A 15 -17.19 -29.73 -4.44
CA ALA A 15 -17.92 -30.98 -4.38
C ALA A 15 -19.28 -30.87 -3.66
N SER A 16 -19.42 -29.93 -2.72
CA SER A 16 -20.69 -29.71 -1.98
C SER A 16 -21.78 -29.04 -2.78
N MET A 17 -21.44 -28.29 -3.87
CA MET A 17 -22.41 -27.57 -4.70
C MET A 17 -23.01 -28.39 -5.85
N LEU A 18 -22.40 -29.51 -6.24
CA LEU A 18 -22.88 -30.36 -7.36
C LEU A 18 -23.99 -31.34 -6.99
N ALA A 19 -24.45 -31.40 -5.72
CA ALA A 19 -25.32 -32.42 -5.21
C ALA A 19 -26.81 -32.03 -5.10
N GLY A 20 -27.37 -31.55 -6.16
CA GLY A 20 -28.79 -31.20 -6.25
C GLY A 20 -29.64 -32.10 -7.12
N CYS A 21 -29.53 -33.48 -7.06
CA CYS A 21 -30.55 -34.41 -7.53
C CYS A 21 -30.21 -35.87 -7.14
N GLY A 22 -30.91 -36.44 -6.18
CA GLY A 22 -31.15 -37.87 -5.97
C GLY A 22 -29.90 -38.75 -5.74
N LYS A 23 -29.41 -38.82 -4.50
CA LYS A 23 -28.19 -39.55 -4.09
C LYS A 23 -28.48 -41.02 -3.75
N SER A 24 -27.49 -41.91 -4.02
CA SER A 24 -27.50 -43.32 -3.58
C SER A 24 -27.10 -43.46 -2.10
N GLU A 25 -27.41 -44.60 -1.48
CA GLU A 25 -27.04 -44.86 -0.06
C GLU A 25 -25.52 -44.88 0.19
N GLU A 26 -24.71 -45.20 -0.82
CA GLU A 26 -23.24 -45.13 -0.74
C GLU A 26 -22.73 -43.69 -0.73
N GLU A 27 -23.37 -42.80 -1.52
CA GLU A 27 -23.04 -41.36 -1.54
C GLU A 27 -23.40 -40.69 -0.22
N GLN A 28 -24.48 -41.12 0.44
CA GLN A 28 -24.85 -40.62 1.78
C GLN A 28 -23.88 -41.06 2.87
N GLN A 29 -23.28 -42.27 2.77
CA GLN A 29 -22.26 -42.73 3.72
C GLN A 29 -20.92 -41.99 3.51
N ILE A 30 -20.55 -41.70 2.29
CA ILE A 30 -19.34 -40.91 1.99
C ILE A 30 -19.53 -39.47 2.49
N GLU A 31 -20.73 -38.91 2.31
CA GLU A 31 -21.06 -37.57 2.79
C GLU A 31 -21.06 -37.46 4.31
N GLN A 32 -21.56 -38.50 5.04
CA GLN A 32 -21.48 -38.56 6.50
C GLN A 32 -20.04 -38.70 7.00
N GLN A 33 -19.20 -39.50 6.35
CA GLN A 33 -17.78 -39.59 6.68
C GLN A 33 -17.01 -38.30 6.37
N THR A 34 -17.35 -37.61 5.28
CA THR A 34 -16.75 -36.32 4.89
C THR A 34 -17.17 -35.22 5.86
N THR A 35 -18.45 -35.19 6.26
CA THR A 35 -18.98 -34.23 7.24
C THR A 35 -18.39 -34.47 8.66
N GLU A 36 -18.14 -35.72 9.04
CA GLU A 36 -17.45 -36.06 10.31
C GLU A 36 -15.95 -35.70 10.25
N GLN A 37 -15.32 -35.77 9.08
CA GLN A 37 -13.92 -35.38 8.89
C GLN A 37 -13.76 -33.85 8.76
N GLU A 38 -14.71 -33.17 8.12
CA GLU A 38 -14.78 -31.69 8.10
C GLU A 38 -15.02 -31.11 9.50
N SER A 39 -15.85 -31.78 10.33
CA SER A 39 -16.06 -31.36 11.72
C SER A 39 -14.84 -31.59 12.63
N ALA A 40 -13.90 -32.47 12.24
CA ALA A 40 -12.67 -32.73 12.99
C ALA A 40 -11.51 -31.78 12.57
N ASP A 41 -11.54 -31.19 11.35
CA ASP A 41 -10.52 -30.25 10.87
C ASP A 41 -10.86 -28.78 11.18
N ASN A 42 -12.04 -28.52 11.74
CA ASN A 42 -12.54 -27.17 12.06
C ASN A 42 -12.09 -26.67 13.44
N THR A 43 -10.93 -27.12 13.93
CA THR A 43 -10.46 -26.84 15.29
C THR A 43 -9.75 -25.50 15.47
N ASN A 44 -9.58 -24.67 14.42
CA ASN A 44 -8.87 -23.38 14.50
C ASN A 44 -9.77 -22.16 14.23
N GLY A 45 -11.08 -22.30 14.11
CA GLY A 45 -12.00 -21.17 13.91
C GLY A 45 -12.48 -20.58 15.24
N ILE A 46 -12.49 -19.24 15.36
CA ILE A 46 -13.03 -18.50 16.50
C ILE A 46 -14.19 -17.64 16.02
N GLY A 47 -15.36 -17.76 16.66
CA GLY A 47 -16.54 -16.95 16.35
C GLY A 47 -17.40 -17.49 15.21
N MET A 48 -17.97 -16.58 14.39
CA MET A 48 -18.85 -16.90 13.27
C MET A 48 -18.10 -17.46 12.07
N THR A 49 -18.83 -18.23 11.23
CA THR A 49 -18.40 -18.68 9.91
C THR A 49 -19.30 -18.08 8.81
N SER A 50 -18.91 -18.22 7.55
CA SER A 50 -19.74 -17.75 6.42
C SER A 50 -21.12 -18.41 6.36
N GLU A 51 -21.28 -19.61 6.89
CA GLU A 51 -22.59 -20.31 6.97
C GLU A 51 -23.58 -19.63 7.93
N ASP A 52 -23.06 -18.87 8.91
CA ASP A 52 -23.87 -18.12 9.88
C ASP A 52 -24.39 -16.79 9.31
N CYS A 53 -23.81 -16.31 8.22
CA CYS A 53 -24.13 -15.01 7.62
C CYS A 53 -25.49 -15.07 6.90
N LYS A 54 -26.48 -14.33 7.41
CA LYS A 54 -27.84 -14.24 6.84
C LYS A 54 -28.16 -12.78 6.53
N GLY A 55 -28.58 -12.48 5.31
CA GLY A 55 -28.90 -11.13 4.87
C GLY A 55 -28.09 -10.71 3.64
N LYS A 56 -27.72 -9.45 3.56
CA LYS A 56 -26.86 -8.92 2.50
C LYS A 56 -25.40 -9.21 2.84
N VAL A 57 -24.78 -10.07 2.05
CA VAL A 57 -23.39 -10.50 2.25
C VAL A 57 -22.55 -10.07 1.07
N LEU A 58 -21.44 -9.41 1.33
CA LEU A 58 -20.36 -9.21 0.37
C LEU A 58 -19.30 -10.30 0.60
N ALA A 59 -19.01 -11.10 -0.41
CA ALA A 59 -17.90 -12.02 -0.39
C ALA A 59 -16.69 -11.37 -1.11
N TRP A 60 -15.64 -11.11 -0.36
CA TRP A 60 -14.46 -10.36 -0.81
C TRP A 60 -13.18 -11.19 -0.63
N ASN A 61 -12.31 -11.19 -1.65
CA ASN A 61 -10.99 -11.81 -1.52
C ASN A 61 -9.98 -10.82 -0.93
N VAL A 62 -9.41 -11.17 0.22
CA VAL A 62 -8.34 -10.41 0.89
C VAL A 62 -6.95 -11.03 0.68
N GLY A 63 -6.79 -11.84 -0.36
CA GLY A 63 -5.51 -12.49 -0.67
C GLY A 63 -5.10 -13.53 0.36
N VAL A 64 -3.84 -13.49 0.80
CA VAL A 64 -3.32 -14.41 1.80
C VAL A 64 -3.60 -13.92 3.22
N ASP A 65 -3.56 -14.83 4.20
CA ASP A 65 -3.76 -14.47 5.61
C ASP A 65 -2.73 -13.43 6.08
N SER A 66 -3.23 -12.28 6.50
CA SER A 66 -2.40 -11.19 7.01
C SER A 66 -1.78 -11.55 8.37
N ALA A 67 -0.54 -11.15 8.59
CA ALA A 67 0.15 -11.40 9.85
C ALA A 67 -0.55 -10.72 11.04
N SER A 68 -1.13 -9.54 10.83
CA SER A 68 -1.78 -8.74 11.88
C SER A 68 -2.88 -7.86 11.31
N PHE A 69 -3.95 -7.65 12.08
CA PHE A 69 -4.95 -6.58 11.89
C PHE A 69 -4.81 -5.47 12.95
N ASP A 70 -3.68 -5.41 13.63
CA ASP A 70 -3.34 -4.28 14.50
C ASP A 70 -2.90 -3.09 13.63
N PRO A 71 -3.54 -1.91 13.76
CA PRO A 71 -3.22 -0.72 12.97
C PRO A 71 -1.74 -0.32 13.01
N ALA A 72 -1.08 -0.50 14.16
CA ALA A 72 0.34 -0.18 14.33
C ALA A 72 1.29 -1.14 13.60
N ASN A 73 0.80 -2.36 13.21
CA ASN A 73 1.58 -3.42 12.55
C ASN A 73 1.02 -3.85 11.19
N SER A 74 0.00 -3.17 10.67
CA SER A 74 -0.60 -3.49 9.38
C SER A 74 0.25 -2.95 8.23
N ILE A 75 0.89 -3.84 7.48
CA ILE A 75 1.76 -3.47 6.35
C ILE A 75 1.16 -3.84 4.98
N SER A 76 0.30 -4.87 4.91
CA SER A 76 -0.33 -5.29 3.66
C SER A 76 -1.58 -4.46 3.34
N ALA A 77 -1.91 -4.29 2.04
CA ALA A 77 -3.14 -3.66 1.60
C ALA A 77 -4.38 -4.38 2.15
N ASP A 78 -4.34 -5.72 2.18
CA ASP A 78 -5.43 -6.55 2.68
C ASP A 78 -5.71 -6.31 4.17
N SER A 79 -4.65 -6.23 5.02
CA SER A 79 -4.84 -5.92 6.43
C SER A 79 -5.37 -4.49 6.64
N LYS A 80 -4.86 -3.51 5.87
CA LYS A 80 -5.35 -2.12 5.92
C LYS A 80 -6.83 -2.05 5.56
N SER A 81 -7.26 -2.80 4.54
CA SER A 81 -8.65 -2.85 4.11
C SER A 81 -9.58 -3.43 5.20
N VAL A 82 -9.17 -4.49 5.89
CA VAL A 82 -9.94 -5.03 7.02
C VAL A 82 -10.05 -4.01 8.15
N ILE A 83 -8.94 -3.33 8.48
CA ILE A 83 -8.90 -2.33 9.55
C ILE A 83 -9.81 -1.14 9.22
N ASN A 84 -9.76 -0.63 7.98
CA ASN A 84 -10.60 0.48 7.53
C ASN A 84 -12.12 0.16 7.56
N ASN A 85 -12.48 -1.13 7.57
CA ASN A 85 -13.87 -1.57 7.74
C ASN A 85 -14.25 -1.75 9.22
N THR A 86 -13.30 -1.86 10.15
CA THR A 86 -13.58 -2.10 11.57
C THR A 86 -13.27 -0.90 12.45
N LEU A 87 -12.37 -0.04 12.04
CA LEU A 87 -11.98 1.17 12.78
C LEU A 87 -12.23 2.41 11.91
N GLU A 88 -12.44 3.55 12.57
CA GLU A 88 -12.56 4.85 11.93
C GLU A 88 -11.67 5.88 12.62
N GLY A 89 -10.83 6.55 11.80
CA GLY A 89 -9.90 7.58 12.25
C GLY A 89 -10.53 8.96 12.41
N LEU A 90 -9.71 9.97 12.70
CA LEU A 90 -10.16 11.37 12.72
C LEU A 90 -10.66 11.81 11.34
N MET A 91 -9.97 11.37 10.29
CA MET A 91 -10.26 11.65 8.89
C MET A 91 -10.51 10.35 8.12
N ARG A 92 -11.23 10.46 6.99
CA ARG A 92 -11.47 9.39 6.03
C ARG A 92 -11.08 9.87 4.64
N ASN A 93 -10.47 9.00 3.84
CA ASN A 93 -10.28 9.27 2.42
C ASN A 93 -11.62 9.05 1.66
N THR A 94 -12.03 10.04 0.88
CA THR A 94 -13.28 10.03 0.10
C THR A 94 -13.04 9.93 -1.42
N GLY A 95 -11.82 9.63 -1.85
CA GLY A 95 -11.44 9.70 -3.28
C GLY A 95 -11.22 11.13 -3.80
N GLU A 96 -11.81 12.14 -3.13
CA GLU A 96 -11.55 13.57 -3.39
C GLU A 96 -10.53 14.17 -2.39
N GLY A 97 -10.00 13.34 -1.48
CA GLY A 97 -9.08 13.71 -0.42
C GLY A 97 -9.61 13.39 0.98
N ALA A 98 -8.87 13.82 2.00
CA ALA A 98 -9.24 13.60 3.39
C ALA A 98 -10.47 14.43 3.80
N ALA A 99 -11.46 13.78 4.39
CA ALA A 99 -12.66 14.41 4.93
C ALA A 99 -12.86 14.03 6.42
N PRO A 100 -13.52 14.89 7.22
CA PRO A 100 -13.79 14.60 8.62
C PRO A 100 -14.62 13.32 8.82
N ALA A 101 -14.13 12.41 9.66
CA ALA A 101 -14.79 11.17 10.05
C ALA A 101 -15.13 11.20 11.55
N MET A 102 -14.25 10.74 12.46
CA MET A 102 -14.46 10.94 13.90
C MET A 102 -14.28 12.41 14.32
N ALA A 103 -13.52 13.21 13.58
CA ALA A 103 -13.52 14.66 13.74
C ALA A 103 -14.86 15.24 13.26
N GLN A 104 -15.41 16.25 13.95
CA GLN A 104 -16.64 16.93 13.54
C GLN A 104 -16.43 17.82 12.30
N GLN A 105 -15.21 18.37 12.17
CA GLN A 105 -14.79 19.29 11.10
C GLN A 105 -13.28 19.26 10.95
N MET A 106 -12.76 19.95 9.93
CA MET A 106 -11.32 20.18 9.79
C MET A 106 -10.76 20.86 11.06
N PRO A 107 -9.51 20.56 11.46
CA PRO A 107 -8.95 21.07 12.71
C PRO A 107 -8.76 22.60 12.70
N GLU A 108 -8.75 23.19 13.87
CA GLU A 108 -8.20 24.53 14.05
C GLU A 108 -6.67 24.42 14.07
N GLU A 109 -6.02 25.23 13.23
CA GLU A 109 -4.56 25.24 13.07
C GLU A 109 -3.93 26.49 13.67
N LYS A 110 -2.82 26.33 14.39
CA LYS A 110 -2.03 27.40 14.95
C LYS A 110 -0.54 27.13 14.75
N VAL A 111 0.13 28.00 14.00
CA VAL A 111 1.60 28.02 13.92
C VAL A 111 2.16 28.67 15.20
N ASN A 112 3.08 27.98 15.86
CA ASN A 112 3.71 28.43 17.09
C ASN A 112 4.99 29.23 16.79
N GLU A 113 5.48 30.00 17.79
CA GLU A 113 6.68 30.86 17.65
C GLU A 113 7.97 30.05 17.38
N ASP A 114 8.00 28.78 17.78
CA ASP A 114 9.13 27.87 17.56
C ASP A 114 9.09 27.11 16.23
N GLY A 115 8.07 27.40 15.40
CA GLY A 115 7.88 26.77 14.09
C GLY A 115 7.09 25.45 14.12
N THR A 116 6.71 24.96 15.30
CA THR A 116 5.78 23.83 15.41
C THR A 116 4.36 24.24 15.04
N VAL A 117 3.50 23.27 14.75
CA VAL A 117 2.09 23.53 14.40
C VAL A 117 1.18 22.76 15.33
N THR A 118 0.27 23.46 16.00
CA THR A 118 -0.75 22.84 16.84
C THR A 118 -2.06 22.74 16.07
N LEU A 119 -2.61 21.54 15.99
CA LEU A 119 -3.91 21.21 15.41
C LEU A 119 -4.86 20.77 16.52
N THR A 120 -6.08 21.33 16.55
CA THR A 120 -7.10 20.96 17.53
C THR A 120 -8.28 20.32 16.83
N TYR A 121 -8.52 19.04 17.15
CA TYR A 121 -9.65 18.26 16.65
C TYR A 121 -10.73 18.14 17.72
N THR A 122 -11.99 18.38 17.34
CA THR A 122 -13.16 18.09 18.16
C THR A 122 -13.81 16.82 17.65
N LEU A 123 -13.96 15.81 18.52
CA LEU A 123 -14.56 14.52 18.18
C LEU A 123 -16.09 14.62 18.19
N ARG A 124 -16.73 13.86 17.29
CA ARG A 124 -18.17 13.60 17.38
C ARG A 124 -18.48 12.59 18.48
N GLU A 125 -19.71 12.62 18.98
CA GLU A 125 -20.21 11.57 19.85
C GLU A 125 -20.29 10.25 19.09
N ALA A 126 -19.59 9.22 19.56
CA ALA A 126 -19.61 7.87 19.03
C ALA A 126 -19.33 6.85 20.13
N THR A 127 -19.67 5.60 19.86
CA THR A 127 -19.43 4.50 20.80
C THR A 127 -18.70 3.35 20.10
N TRP A 128 -17.87 2.66 20.85
CA TRP A 128 -17.34 1.37 20.47
C TRP A 128 -18.45 0.32 20.33
N SER A 129 -18.17 -0.79 19.66
CA SER A 129 -19.12 -1.87 19.42
C SER A 129 -19.69 -2.51 20.72
N ASP A 130 -18.99 -2.37 21.84
CA ASP A 130 -19.43 -2.80 23.18
C ASP A 130 -20.22 -1.71 23.93
N GLY A 131 -20.43 -0.54 23.32
CA GLY A 131 -21.20 0.57 23.88
C GLY A 131 -20.40 1.56 24.75
N GLN A 132 -19.10 1.37 24.95
CA GLN A 132 -18.25 2.36 25.60
C GLN A 132 -18.04 3.59 24.70
N PRO A 133 -17.89 4.81 25.24
CA PRO A 133 -17.65 5.99 24.42
C PRO A 133 -16.29 5.92 23.70
N VAL A 134 -16.20 6.44 22.48
CA VAL A 134 -14.93 6.73 21.80
C VAL A 134 -14.44 8.08 22.28
N THR A 135 -13.21 8.16 22.74
CA THR A 135 -12.64 9.37 23.37
C THR A 135 -11.35 9.83 22.67
N ALA A 136 -10.96 11.08 22.91
CA ALA A 136 -9.65 11.58 22.49
C ALA A 136 -8.48 10.81 23.16
N GLY A 137 -8.73 10.22 24.33
CA GLY A 137 -7.79 9.34 25.01
C GLY A 137 -7.44 8.10 24.20
N ASP A 138 -8.41 7.52 23.47
CA ASP A 138 -8.20 6.34 22.64
C ASP A 138 -7.24 6.63 21.46
N PHE A 139 -7.33 7.83 20.88
CA PHE A 139 -6.39 8.29 19.85
C PHE A 139 -5.00 8.54 20.44
N ALA A 140 -4.91 9.27 21.55
CA ALA A 140 -3.64 9.57 22.18
C ALA A 140 -2.91 8.30 22.62
N PHE A 141 -3.62 7.32 23.19
CA PHE A 141 -3.08 6.01 23.53
C PHE A 141 -2.56 5.27 22.28
N ALA A 142 -3.38 5.17 21.23
CA ALA A 142 -3.01 4.44 20.01
C ALA A 142 -1.73 4.98 19.37
N TRP A 143 -1.60 6.31 19.26
CA TRP A 143 -0.45 6.96 18.63
C TRP A 143 0.82 6.84 19.48
N LYS A 144 0.70 7.01 20.81
CA LYS A 144 1.81 6.76 21.74
C LYS A 144 2.27 5.31 21.68
N ARG A 145 1.33 4.35 21.71
CA ARG A 145 1.64 2.93 21.58
C ARG A 145 2.37 2.61 20.26
N CYS A 146 1.97 3.26 19.15
CA CYS A 146 2.63 3.09 17.86
C CYS A 146 4.04 3.71 17.85
N ALA A 147 4.22 4.89 18.46
CA ALA A 147 5.48 5.63 18.46
C ALA A 147 6.52 5.08 19.44
N ASP A 148 6.09 4.34 20.47
CA ASP A 148 6.96 3.84 21.52
C ASP A 148 7.94 2.80 20.99
N PRO A 149 9.27 3.06 21.03
CA PRO A 149 10.28 2.15 20.49
C PRO A 149 10.33 0.80 21.23
N GLU A 150 9.83 0.72 22.47
CA GLU A 150 9.76 -0.54 23.21
C GLU A 150 8.77 -1.52 22.58
N ASN A 151 7.74 -1.03 21.90
CA ASN A 151 6.71 -1.84 21.24
C ASN A 151 7.13 -2.36 19.84
N GLN A 152 8.17 -1.79 19.22
CA GLN A 152 8.72 -2.20 17.91
C GLN A 152 7.66 -2.28 16.80
N MET A 153 6.75 -1.31 16.75
CA MET A 153 5.66 -1.28 15.78
C MET A 153 6.14 -0.93 14.36
N SER A 154 5.69 -1.69 13.37
CA SER A 154 6.12 -1.53 11.96
C SER A 154 5.80 -0.15 11.38
N ASN A 155 4.69 0.47 11.81
CA ASN A 155 4.21 1.75 11.34
C ASN A 155 4.65 2.95 12.22
N ALA A 156 5.56 2.73 13.18
CA ALA A 156 6.05 3.79 14.08
C ALA A 156 6.62 5.01 13.32
N TYR A 157 7.27 4.80 12.18
CA TYR A 157 7.83 5.86 11.34
C TYR A 157 6.80 6.90 10.88
N LEU A 158 5.52 6.53 10.75
CA LEU A 158 4.45 7.45 10.38
C LEU A 158 4.22 8.53 11.45
N MET A 159 4.57 8.24 12.72
CA MET A 159 4.48 9.20 13.82
C MET A 159 5.61 10.25 13.78
N SER A 160 6.58 10.13 12.86
CA SER A 160 7.73 11.03 12.74
C SER A 160 7.38 12.49 12.41
N VAL A 161 6.16 12.78 12.02
CA VAL A 161 5.63 14.14 11.80
C VAL A 161 5.27 14.84 13.13
N LEU A 162 5.07 14.07 14.20
CA LEU A 162 4.69 14.59 15.52
C LEU A 162 5.91 15.18 16.24
N ALA A 163 5.67 16.24 17.01
CA ALA A 163 6.70 16.84 17.85
C ALA A 163 7.27 15.81 18.84
N ASN A 164 8.55 15.92 19.14
CA ASN A 164 9.33 15.07 20.03
C ASN A 164 9.52 13.60 19.59
N TYR A 165 8.94 13.16 18.47
CA TYR A 165 9.10 11.78 18.01
C TYR A 165 10.57 11.36 17.86
N ASP A 166 11.40 12.21 17.24
CA ASP A 166 12.79 11.86 16.95
C ASP A 166 13.59 11.63 18.25
N ASP A 167 13.36 12.44 19.29
CA ASP A 167 13.99 12.28 20.60
C ASP A 167 13.47 11.04 21.33
N ILE A 168 12.19 10.73 21.22
CA ILE A 168 11.57 9.53 21.78
C ILE A 168 12.15 8.28 21.10
N ALA A 169 12.21 8.26 19.78
CA ALA A 169 12.78 7.15 19.02
C ALA A 169 14.27 6.92 19.31
N ALA A 170 15.00 7.98 19.67
CA ALA A 170 16.40 7.92 20.11
C ALA A 170 16.56 7.58 21.62
N GLY A 171 15.48 7.44 22.37
CA GLY A 171 15.50 7.20 23.82
C GLY A 171 15.93 8.41 24.66
N LEU A 172 15.81 9.61 24.12
CA LEU A 172 16.19 10.88 24.76
C LEU A 172 15.04 11.60 25.42
N ALA A 173 13.80 11.24 25.11
CA ALA A 173 12.57 11.78 25.69
C ALA A 173 11.58 10.67 26.07
N ASP A 174 10.65 10.97 26.99
CA ASP A 174 9.59 10.06 27.42
C ASP A 174 8.47 10.02 26.37
N ILE A 175 7.80 8.86 26.21
CA ILE A 175 6.68 8.70 25.28
C ILE A 175 5.51 9.66 25.60
N GLU A 176 5.37 10.06 26.85
CA GLU A 176 4.36 11.05 27.26
C GLU A 176 4.58 12.46 26.70
N GLU A 177 5.81 12.74 26.19
CA GLU A 177 6.16 14.00 25.55
C GLU A 177 5.80 14.05 24.04
N LEU A 178 5.31 12.93 23.47
CA LEU A 178 4.87 12.89 22.06
C LEU A 178 3.81 13.98 21.80
N GLY A 179 3.93 14.64 20.65
CA GLY A 179 3.03 15.73 20.22
C GLY A 179 1.57 15.32 20.01
N VAL A 180 0.99 14.55 20.94
CA VAL A 180 -0.43 14.19 20.96
C VAL A 180 -0.97 14.19 22.38
N LYS A 181 -2.11 14.86 22.60
CA LYS A 181 -2.70 15.01 23.93
C LYS A 181 -4.23 15.06 23.86
N ALA A 182 -4.89 14.21 24.65
CA ALA A 182 -6.29 14.39 24.98
C ALA A 182 -6.42 15.53 25.99
N VAL A 183 -7.06 16.63 25.60
CA VAL A 183 -7.34 17.78 26.46
C VAL A 183 -8.52 17.45 27.36
N ASP A 184 -9.52 16.80 26.81
CA ASP A 184 -10.69 16.21 27.46
C ASP A 184 -11.18 15.02 26.61
N ASP A 185 -12.33 14.43 26.94
CA ASP A 185 -12.85 13.24 26.26
C ASP A 185 -13.13 13.47 24.77
N THR A 186 -13.36 14.70 24.35
CA THR A 186 -13.78 15.06 22.98
C THR A 186 -12.78 15.95 22.24
N THR A 187 -11.73 16.41 22.90
CA THR A 187 -10.76 17.34 22.31
C THR A 187 -9.38 16.72 22.27
N LEU A 188 -8.87 16.52 21.04
CA LEU A 188 -7.51 16.05 20.78
C LEU A 188 -6.66 17.20 20.25
N GLU A 189 -5.57 17.51 20.95
CA GLU A 189 -4.54 18.44 20.52
C GLU A 189 -3.35 17.65 19.95
N VAL A 190 -2.93 18.03 18.74
CA VAL A 190 -1.80 17.42 18.04
C VAL A 190 -0.78 18.50 17.72
N THR A 191 0.47 18.29 18.09
CA THR A 191 1.58 19.19 17.77
C THR A 191 2.50 18.52 16.75
N LEU A 192 2.58 19.11 15.55
CA LEU A 192 3.50 18.71 14.50
C LEU A 192 4.84 19.42 14.68
N LYS A 193 5.96 18.75 14.34
CA LYS A 193 7.31 19.34 14.43
C LYS A 193 7.52 20.50 13.44
N GLN A 194 6.72 20.58 12.39
CA GLN A 194 6.75 21.61 11.35
C GLN A 194 5.43 21.57 10.55
N PRO A 195 5.13 22.59 9.72
CA PRO A 195 4.00 22.55 8.82
C PRO A 195 4.03 21.28 7.94
N THR A 196 2.94 20.50 7.95
CA THR A 196 2.80 19.23 7.22
C THR A 196 1.46 19.24 6.49
N ALA A 197 1.46 19.74 5.26
CA ALA A 197 0.25 20.00 4.50
C ALA A 197 -0.59 18.75 4.23
N TYR A 198 0.04 17.57 4.19
CA TYR A 198 -0.58 16.27 3.96
C TYR A 198 -0.95 15.52 5.25
N PHE A 199 -0.95 16.21 6.41
CA PHE A 199 -1.20 15.52 7.70
C PHE A 199 -2.61 14.94 7.78
N ASN A 200 -3.63 15.64 7.24
CA ASN A 200 -4.99 15.11 7.25
C ASN A 200 -5.15 13.85 6.36
N GLU A 201 -4.38 13.73 5.31
CA GLU A 201 -4.29 12.53 4.48
C GLU A 201 -3.62 11.37 5.25
N LEU A 202 -2.56 11.64 6.02
CA LEU A 202 -1.96 10.65 6.92
C LEU A 202 -2.96 10.12 7.95
N LEU A 203 -3.85 10.97 8.46
CA LEU A 203 -4.88 10.57 9.43
C LEU A 203 -5.93 9.60 8.87
N CYS A 204 -5.96 9.39 7.56
CA CYS A 204 -6.77 8.35 6.92
C CYS A 204 -6.13 6.96 7.01
N LEU A 205 -4.83 6.88 7.37
CA LEU A 205 -4.10 5.61 7.44
C LEU A 205 -4.42 4.86 8.75
N PRO A 206 -4.43 3.52 8.72
CA PRO A 206 -4.67 2.68 9.89
C PRO A 206 -3.85 3.05 11.14
N ALA A 207 -2.58 3.40 10.97
CA ALA A 207 -1.69 3.74 12.08
C ALA A 207 -2.19 4.89 12.97
N PHE A 208 -3.06 5.76 12.44
CA PHE A 208 -3.65 6.89 13.16
C PHE A 208 -5.07 6.62 13.70
N MET A 209 -5.59 5.39 13.57
CA MET A 209 -6.89 5.01 14.11
C MET A 209 -6.85 4.85 15.63
N PRO A 210 -7.98 5.05 16.33
CA PRO A 210 -8.04 4.93 17.78
C PRO A 210 -7.97 3.47 18.23
N LEU A 211 -7.43 3.23 19.41
CA LEU A 211 -7.44 1.95 20.10
C LEU A 211 -7.71 2.16 21.59
N ARG A 212 -8.40 1.22 22.19
CA ARG A 212 -8.60 1.20 23.64
C ARG A 212 -7.45 0.48 24.34
N GLU A 213 -6.92 1.10 25.39
CA GLU A 213 -5.82 0.55 26.18
C GLU A 213 -6.17 -0.79 26.81
N ASP A 214 -7.39 -0.94 27.36
CA ASP A 214 -7.87 -2.18 28.00
C ASP A 214 -8.03 -3.35 27.02
N VAL A 215 -8.06 -3.09 25.71
CA VAL A 215 -8.16 -4.09 24.64
C VAL A 215 -6.79 -4.39 24.01
N ALA A 216 -6.12 -3.34 23.52
CA ALA A 216 -4.92 -3.48 22.71
C ALA A 216 -3.67 -3.79 23.56
N GLY A 217 -3.52 -3.14 24.72
CA GLY A 217 -2.30 -3.31 25.53
C GLY A 217 -1.03 -3.06 24.71
N THR A 218 0.00 -3.87 24.94
CA THR A 218 1.30 -3.80 24.21
C THR A 218 1.47 -4.88 23.15
N ASP A 219 0.59 -5.88 23.09
CA ASP A 219 0.65 -6.97 22.10
C ASP A 219 -0.39 -6.79 20.98
N SER A 220 -0.22 -7.49 19.85
CA SER A 220 -1.13 -7.45 18.69
C SER A 220 -2.07 -8.66 18.60
N SER A 221 -2.04 -9.58 19.57
CA SER A 221 -2.80 -10.84 19.51
C SER A 221 -4.32 -10.64 19.55
N TRP A 222 -4.78 -9.53 20.14
CA TRP A 222 -6.19 -9.14 20.18
C TRP A 222 -6.78 -8.94 18.78
N SER A 223 -5.98 -8.55 17.80
CA SER A 223 -6.43 -8.13 16.47
C SER A 223 -6.98 -9.27 15.61
N LYS A 224 -6.69 -10.53 15.97
CA LYS A 224 -7.23 -11.74 15.33
C LYS A 224 -8.24 -12.49 16.21
N ASP A 225 -8.62 -11.92 17.34
CA ASP A 225 -9.57 -12.52 18.29
C ASP A 225 -10.91 -11.76 18.29
N PRO A 226 -11.98 -12.29 17.65
CA PRO A 226 -13.27 -11.63 17.59
C PRO A 226 -13.97 -11.48 18.95
N GLN A 227 -13.47 -12.13 20.02
CA GLN A 227 -13.97 -11.97 21.38
C GLN A 227 -13.30 -10.81 22.13
N ARG A 228 -12.13 -10.36 21.67
CA ARG A 228 -11.37 -9.26 22.27
C ARG A 228 -11.47 -7.97 21.47
N ALA A 229 -11.48 -8.08 20.12
CA ALA A 229 -11.51 -6.94 19.25
C ALA A 229 -12.79 -6.11 19.41
N VAL A 230 -12.65 -4.80 19.57
CA VAL A 230 -13.76 -3.84 19.53
C VAL A 230 -13.61 -2.92 18.33
N ALA A 231 -14.71 -2.41 17.81
CA ALA A 231 -14.75 -1.59 16.62
C ALA A 231 -15.49 -0.27 16.87
N ASN A 232 -15.01 0.82 16.28
CA ASN A 232 -15.74 2.08 16.19
C ASN A 232 -16.15 2.42 14.74
N GLY A 233 -15.79 1.54 13.78
CA GLY A 233 -16.11 1.64 12.35
C GLY A 233 -17.40 0.92 11.97
N PRO A 234 -17.67 0.80 10.64
CA PRO A 234 -18.93 0.27 10.09
C PRO A 234 -19.20 -1.19 10.40
N PHE A 235 -18.15 -2.01 10.64
CA PHE A 235 -18.27 -3.43 10.93
C PHE A 235 -17.53 -3.81 12.21
N VAL A 236 -17.92 -4.94 12.80
CA VAL A 236 -17.23 -5.59 13.92
C VAL A 236 -16.62 -6.90 13.45
N PHE A 237 -15.48 -7.26 14.02
CA PHE A 237 -14.82 -8.54 13.80
C PHE A 237 -15.64 -9.63 14.48
N ALA A 238 -16.27 -10.53 13.71
CA ALA A 238 -17.23 -11.50 14.23
C ALA A 238 -16.76 -12.95 14.15
N GLY A 239 -15.79 -13.27 13.30
CA GLY A 239 -15.24 -14.61 13.18
C GLY A 239 -13.93 -14.63 12.39
N TYR A 240 -13.08 -15.61 12.72
CA TYR A 240 -11.80 -15.83 12.07
C TYR A 240 -11.45 -17.31 12.02
N THR A 241 -11.11 -17.77 10.83
CA THR A 241 -10.56 -19.10 10.59
C THR A 241 -9.25 -18.93 9.82
N GLU A 242 -8.13 -19.26 10.47
CA GLU A 242 -6.78 -19.06 9.95
C GLU A 242 -6.62 -19.65 8.53
N GLY A 243 -6.11 -18.83 7.61
CA GLY A 243 -5.85 -19.20 6.22
C GLY A 243 -7.09 -19.49 5.39
N LYS A 244 -8.30 -19.19 5.87
CA LYS A 244 -9.56 -19.50 5.19
C LYS A 244 -10.44 -18.26 5.02
N GLU A 245 -10.90 -17.70 6.13
CA GLU A 245 -11.89 -16.62 6.09
C GLU A 245 -11.90 -15.76 7.36
N LEU A 246 -12.35 -14.56 7.19
CA LEU A 246 -12.64 -13.58 8.25
C LEU A 246 -14.06 -13.07 8.05
N ILE A 247 -14.83 -12.96 9.13
CA ILE A 247 -16.21 -12.48 9.11
C ILE A 247 -16.30 -11.11 9.77
N LEU A 248 -16.77 -10.15 9.02
CA LEU A 248 -17.15 -8.84 9.53
C LEU A 248 -18.67 -8.74 9.54
N LYS A 249 -19.23 -8.30 10.67
CA LYS A 249 -20.67 -8.09 10.86
C LYS A 249 -20.94 -6.61 11.02
N LYS A 250 -22.02 -6.08 10.43
CA LYS A 250 -22.45 -4.70 10.60
C LYS A 250 -22.45 -4.28 12.06
N ASN A 251 -21.86 -3.11 12.36
CA ASN A 251 -21.80 -2.54 13.69
C ASN A 251 -23.05 -1.69 13.97
N ASP A 252 -23.92 -2.20 14.83
CA ASP A 252 -25.15 -1.49 15.22
C ASP A 252 -24.88 -0.21 16.02
N ASN A 253 -23.69 -0.06 16.57
CA ASN A 253 -23.25 1.10 17.37
C ASN A 253 -22.47 2.13 16.54
N TYR A 254 -22.20 1.86 15.25
CA TYR A 254 -21.51 2.80 14.39
C TYR A 254 -22.31 4.09 14.23
N TRP A 255 -21.67 5.25 14.38
CA TRP A 255 -22.35 6.56 14.35
C TRP A 255 -23.05 6.81 13.01
N ASN A 256 -22.55 6.27 11.89
CA ASN A 256 -23.11 6.42 10.54
C ASN A 256 -23.70 5.12 9.98
N LYS A 257 -24.21 4.25 10.85
CA LYS A 257 -24.69 2.90 10.51
C LYS A 257 -25.78 2.86 9.42
N ASP A 258 -26.53 3.94 9.25
CA ASP A 258 -27.63 3.99 8.27
C ASP A 258 -27.11 4.03 6.83
N THR A 259 -25.85 4.41 6.61
CA THR A 259 -25.19 4.36 5.30
C THR A 259 -24.63 2.98 4.96
N VAL A 260 -24.45 2.10 5.94
CA VAL A 260 -23.87 0.76 5.74
C VAL A 260 -24.90 -0.18 5.14
N ALA A 261 -24.72 -0.52 3.87
CA ALA A 261 -25.68 -1.31 3.10
C ALA A 261 -25.62 -2.82 3.35
N MET A 262 -24.43 -3.36 3.69
CA MET A 262 -24.20 -4.79 3.90
C MET A 262 -24.42 -5.19 5.36
N ASP A 263 -24.97 -6.39 5.57
CA ASP A 263 -25.09 -6.99 6.91
C ASP A 263 -23.80 -7.69 7.32
N TYR A 264 -23.09 -8.28 6.33
CA TYR A 264 -21.84 -9.02 6.53
C TYR A 264 -20.87 -8.82 5.38
N ILE A 265 -19.57 -8.87 5.70
CA ILE A 265 -18.49 -9.07 4.76
C ILE A 265 -17.84 -10.42 5.10
N VAL A 266 -17.76 -11.32 4.12
CA VAL A 266 -17.01 -12.57 4.20
C VAL A 266 -15.71 -12.37 3.43
N ALA A 267 -14.64 -12.10 4.15
CA ALA A 267 -13.31 -11.91 3.57
C ALA A 267 -12.64 -13.28 3.40
N ARG A 268 -12.53 -13.75 2.16
CA ARG A 268 -11.89 -15.01 1.79
C ARG A 268 -10.40 -14.82 1.60
N MET A 269 -9.61 -15.84 1.92
CA MET A 269 -8.15 -15.83 1.80
C MET A 269 -7.73 -16.77 0.66
N LEU A 270 -7.88 -16.28 -0.58
CA LEU A 270 -7.52 -16.98 -1.80
C LEU A 270 -6.28 -16.34 -2.43
N ASP A 271 -5.34 -17.15 -2.89
CA ASP A 271 -4.21 -16.66 -3.66
C ASP A 271 -4.64 -16.20 -5.07
N GLU A 272 -3.73 -15.53 -5.79
CA GLU A 272 -3.99 -14.99 -7.12
C GLU A 272 -4.47 -16.04 -8.15
N GLN A 273 -4.04 -17.31 -7.99
CA GLN A 273 -4.45 -18.38 -8.90
C GLN A 273 -5.85 -18.87 -8.60
N MET A 274 -6.26 -18.81 -7.33
CA MET A 274 -7.55 -19.29 -6.87
C MET A 274 -8.65 -18.23 -6.87
N ALA A 275 -8.31 -16.94 -6.85
CA ALA A 275 -9.29 -15.86 -6.89
C ALA A 275 -10.22 -15.94 -8.13
N PRO A 276 -9.73 -16.12 -9.38
CA PRO A 276 -10.59 -16.30 -10.55
C PRO A 276 -11.51 -17.52 -10.45
N VAL A 277 -11.02 -18.60 -9.85
CA VAL A 277 -11.80 -19.82 -9.62
C VAL A 277 -12.92 -19.55 -8.61
N GLY A 278 -12.61 -18.89 -7.49
CA GLY A 278 -13.59 -18.49 -6.48
C GLY A 278 -14.67 -17.57 -7.05
N MET A 279 -14.30 -16.61 -7.92
CA MET A 279 -15.28 -15.76 -8.64
C MET A 279 -16.17 -16.58 -9.59
N ALA A 280 -15.60 -17.52 -10.34
CA ALA A 280 -16.34 -18.33 -11.28
C ALA A 280 -17.39 -19.24 -10.60
N PHE A 281 -17.08 -19.72 -9.40
CA PHE A 281 -18.03 -20.48 -8.58
C PHE A 281 -18.95 -19.61 -7.71
N GLY A 282 -18.70 -18.30 -7.63
CA GLY A 282 -19.50 -17.37 -6.81
C GLY A 282 -19.12 -17.40 -5.32
N ASP A 283 -17.96 -17.92 -4.98
CA ASP A 283 -17.43 -17.94 -3.60
C ASP A 283 -16.98 -16.56 -3.16
N ILE A 284 -16.57 -15.72 -4.11
CA ILE A 284 -16.24 -14.32 -3.94
C ILE A 284 -16.92 -13.47 -5.02
N SER A 285 -17.25 -12.22 -4.66
CA SER A 285 -17.87 -11.24 -5.55
C SER A 285 -16.86 -10.17 -5.99
N MET A 286 -15.76 -10.02 -5.27
CA MET A 286 -14.75 -8.97 -5.47
C MET A 286 -13.36 -9.49 -5.14
N THR A 287 -12.38 -9.11 -5.93
CA THR A 287 -10.96 -9.35 -5.67
C THR A 287 -10.11 -8.22 -6.21
N ALA A 288 -8.93 -8.01 -5.62
CA ALA A 288 -7.90 -7.15 -6.17
C ALA A 288 -7.13 -7.86 -7.30
N GLY A 289 -6.43 -7.08 -8.11
CA GLY A 289 -5.55 -7.57 -9.16
C GLY A 289 -6.25 -7.90 -10.46
N THR A 290 -5.48 -8.35 -11.45
CA THR A 290 -5.99 -8.75 -12.76
C THR A 290 -6.67 -10.11 -12.67
N VAL A 291 -7.89 -10.22 -13.15
CA VAL A 291 -8.66 -11.47 -13.15
C VAL A 291 -8.67 -12.05 -14.56
N GLU A 292 -7.96 -13.16 -14.74
CA GLU A 292 -7.94 -13.92 -15.98
C GLU A 292 -9.04 -14.99 -15.98
N GLN A 293 -9.44 -15.47 -17.18
CA GLN A 293 -10.36 -16.60 -17.29
C GLN A 293 -9.73 -17.84 -16.64
N PRO A 294 -10.43 -18.50 -15.69
CA PRO A 294 -9.88 -19.64 -14.99
C PRO A 294 -9.69 -20.82 -15.93
N GLN A 295 -8.60 -21.55 -15.73
CA GLN A 295 -8.31 -22.80 -16.42
C GLN A 295 -8.94 -23.98 -15.69
N ALA A 296 -9.21 -25.07 -16.42
CA ALA A 296 -9.62 -26.32 -15.80
C ALA A 296 -8.58 -26.78 -14.77
N GLN A 297 -9.06 -27.21 -13.60
CA GLN A 297 -8.23 -27.65 -12.49
C GLN A 297 -8.06 -29.16 -12.50
N THR A 298 -7.05 -29.69 -11.80
CA THR A 298 -6.86 -31.12 -11.61
C THR A 298 -6.99 -31.44 -10.12
N ASP A 299 -7.92 -32.32 -9.78
CA ASP A 299 -8.12 -32.75 -8.41
C ASP A 299 -6.97 -33.64 -7.87
N THR A 300 -6.99 -33.93 -6.59
CA THR A 300 -5.98 -34.78 -5.93
C THR A 300 -5.97 -36.23 -6.42
N ALA A 301 -7.03 -36.69 -7.10
CA ALA A 301 -7.15 -38.00 -7.70
C ALA A 301 -6.69 -38.02 -9.18
N GLY A 302 -6.33 -36.84 -9.73
CA GLY A 302 -5.88 -36.68 -11.11
C GLY A 302 -7.01 -36.47 -12.12
N ASN A 303 -8.23 -36.19 -11.69
CA ASN A 303 -9.37 -35.91 -12.57
C ASN A 303 -9.39 -34.42 -12.94
N THR A 304 -9.80 -34.14 -14.18
CA THR A 304 -10.05 -32.77 -14.62
C THR A 304 -11.36 -32.25 -14.05
N VAL A 305 -11.30 -31.12 -13.34
CA VAL A 305 -12.46 -30.38 -12.85
C VAL A 305 -12.67 -29.19 -13.78
N GLU A 306 -13.82 -29.15 -14.44
CA GLU A 306 -14.22 -28.02 -15.27
C GLU A 306 -14.57 -26.82 -14.38
N VAL A 307 -13.91 -25.67 -14.63
CA VAL A 307 -14.22 -24.42 -13.94
C VAL A 307 -15.13 -23.58 -14.84
N PRO A 308 -16.25 -23.04 -14.32
CA PRO A 308 -17.10 -22.15 -15.11
C PRO A 308 -16.31 -20.95 -15.62
N GLN A 309 -16.67 -20.48 -16.81
CA GLN A 309 -16.10 -19.22 -17.32
C GLN A 309 -16.66 -18.04 -16.53
N LEU A 310 -15.82 -17.05 -16.30
CA LEU A 310 -16.24 -15.79 -15.70
C LEU A 310 -17.26 -15.09 -16.59
N ALA A 311 -18.23 -14.41 -16.01
CA ALA A 311 -19.21 -13.63 -16.75
C ALA A 311 -18.54 -12.52 -17.57
N GLU A 312 -19.06 -12.24 -18.78
CA GLU A 312 -18.57 -11.15 -19.62
C GLU A 312 -18.80 -9.74 -18.99
N THR A 313 -19.59 -9.67 -17.92
CA THR A 313 -19.99 -8.44 -17.24
C THR A 313 -19.24 -8.18 -15.94
N ILE A 314 -18.02 -8.73 -15.77
CA ILE A 314 -17.20 -8.35 -14.63
C ILE A 314 -16.75 -6.91 -14.84
N GLU A 315 -17.16 -6.03 -13.92
CA GLU A 315 -16.70 -4.65 -13.89
C GLU A 315 -15.33 -4.59 -13.23
N ALA A 316 -14.37 -3.97 -13.93
CA ALA A 316 -13.07 -3.64 -13.37
C ALA A 316 -12.99 -2.13 -13.14
N SER A 317 -12.54 -1.73 -11.96
CA SER A 317 -12.18 -0.35 -11.67
C SER A 317 -10.69 -0.30 -11.31
N SER A 318 -9.98 0.70 -11.81
CA SER A 318 -8.61 0.96 -11.43
C SER A 318 -8.54 2.17 -10.51
N VAL A 319 -7.66 2.09 -9.52
CA VAL A 319 -7.34 3.20 -8.62
C VAL A 319 -5.86 3.51 -8.78
N ASP A 320 -5.52 4.78 -8.90
CA ASP A 320 -4.11 5.20 -8.98
C ASP A 320 -3.38 4.74 -7.70
N SER A 321 -2.33 3.93 -7.86
CA SER A 321 -1.45 3.59 -6.75
C SER A 321 -0.52 4.76 -6.43
N ASN A 322 0.00 4.80 -5.20
CA ASN A 322 1.02 5.76 -4.80
C ASN A 322 2.45 5.27 -5.15
N ARG A 323 2.54 4.23 -5.98
CA ARG A 323 3.79 3.58 -6.35
C ARG A 323 4.41 4.21 -7.58
N ILE A 324 5.72 4.45 -7.53
CA ILE A 324 6.52 4.89 -8.67
C ILE A 324 7.72 3.97 -8.83
N VAL A 325 7.97 3.53 -10.06
CA VAL A 325 9.17 2.82 -10.45
C VAL A 325 10.12 3.78 -11.16
N SER A 326 11.35 3.86 -10.71
CA SER A 326 12.36 4.76 -11.23
C SER A 326 13.72 4.08 -11.35
N LEU A 327 14.53 4.54 -12.32
CA LEU A 327 15.92 4.17 -12.44
C LEU A 327 16.78 5.28 -11.82
N VAL A 328 17.51 4.97 -10.77
CA VAL A 328 18.38 5.94 -10.10
C VAL A 328 19.84 5.63 -10.38
N VAL A 329 20.59 6.64 -10.79
CA VAL A 329 22.03 6.51 -11.08
C VAL A 329 22.82 6.68 -9.79
N ASN A 330 23.74 5.76 -9.50
CA ASN A 330 24.61 5.83 -8.36
C ASN A 330 25.52 7.06 -8.45
N ALA A 331 25.43 7.96 -7.47
CA ALA A 331 26.29 9.15 -7.42
C ALA A 331 27.79 8.81 -7.36
N ASN A 332 28.15 7.60 -6.91
CA ASN A 332 29.52 7.11 -6.81
C ASN A 332 29.94 6.24 -8.03
N THR A 333 29.13 6.20 -9.11
CA THR A 333 29.47 5.37 -10.28
C THR A 333 30.87 5.69 -10.82
N GLY A 334 31.59 4.67 -11.23
CA GLY A 334 32.87 4.80 -11.96
C GLY A 334 32.70 5.16 -13.43
N ASN A 335 31.52 4.93 -13.98
CA ASN A 335 31.19 5.04 -15.40
C ASN A 335 31.26 6.49 -15.91
N SER A 336 32.14 6.76 -16.87
CA SER A 336 32.38 8.12 -17.39
C SER A 336 31.16 8.70 -18.10
N TYR A 337 30.37 7.87 -18.79
CA TYR A 337 29.15 8.31 -19.45
C TYR A 337 28.07 8.71 -18.45
N LEU A 338 27.87 7.92 -17.40
CA LEU A 338 26.86 8.20 -16.37
C LEU A 338 27.22 9.39 -15.47
N LYS A 339 28.49 9.82 -15.46
CA LYS A 339 28.90 11.08 -14.80
C LYS A 339 28.48 12.32 -15.55
N ASP A 340 28.29 12.24 -16.86
CA ASP A 340 27.85 13.37 -17.68
C ASP A 340 26.32 13.52 -17.62
N ALA A 341 25.84 14.65 -17.11
CA ALA A 341 24.40 14.92 -16.99
C ALA A 341 23.67 14.93 -18.35
N LYS A 342 24.37 15.31 -19.44
CA LYS A 342 23.77 15.30 -20.78
C LYS A 342 23.54 13.87 -21.27
N VAL A 343 24.45 12.95 -20.95
CA VAL A 343 24.27 11.54 -21.29
C VAL A 343 23.13 10.95 -20.48
N ARG A 344 23.05 11.24 -19.16
CA ARG A 344 21.93 10.79 -18.34
C ARG A 344 20.58 11.30 -18.87
N ALA A 345 20.51 12.59 -19.24
CA ALA A 345 19.33 13.16 -19.86
C ALA A 345 19.00 12.48 -21.20
N ALA A 346 20.02 12.20 -22.02
CA ALA A 346 19.88 11.48 -23.27
C ALA A 346 19.34 10.06 -23.08
N LEU A 347 19.89 9.30 -22.12
CA LEU A 347 19.38 7.99 -21.75
C LEU A 347 17.91 8.05 -21.33
N SER A 348 17.51 9.06 -20.56
CA SER A 348 16.12 9.29 -20.18
C SER A 348 15.20 9.56 -21.39
N GLN A 349 15.69 10.34 -22.36
CA GLN A 349 14.93 10.72 -23.56
C GLN A 349 14.73 9.57 -24.54
N THR A 350 15.51 8.48 -24.46
CA THR A 350 15.31 7.30 -25.31
C THR A 350 14.29 6.31 -24.76
N LEU A 351 13.82 6.50 -23.55
CA LEU A 351 12.88 5.56 -22.93
C LEU A 351 11.47 5.73 -23.51
N ASP A 352 10.96 4.67 -24.12
CA ASP A 352 9.54 4.53 -24.39
C ASP A 352 8.84 4.04 -23.12
N ARG A 353 8.41 5.01 -22.31
CA ARG A 353 7.75 4.74 -21.02
C ARG A 353 6.43 4.00 -21.18
N THR A 354 5.72 4.27 -22.29
CA THR A 354 4.48 3.54 -22.60
C THR A 354 4.74 2.08 -22.89
N ALA A 355 5.79 1.78 -23.67
CA ALA A 355 6.17 0.40 -23.94
C ALA A 355 6.67 -0.32 -22.68
N ALA A 356 7.42 0.38 -21.81
CA ALA A 356 7.87 -0.17 -20.53
C ALA A 356 6.68 -0.49 -19.60
N ALA A 357 5.72 0.43 -19.48
CA ALA A 357 4.51 0.22 -18.69
C ALA A 357 3.68 -0.95 -19.23
N GLN A 358 3.49 -1.05 -20.55
CA GLN A 358 2.80 -2.17 -21.16
C GLN A 358 3.52 -3.52 -20.94
N ALA A 359 4.85 -3.53 -20.96
CA ALA A 359 5.64 -4.71 -20.71
C ALA A 359 5.57 -5.17 -19.24
N ALA A 360 5.48 -4.23 -18.30
CA ALA A 360 5.24 -4.53 -16.89
C ALA A 360 3.86 -5.21 -16.67
N GLY A 361 2.91 -4.95 -17.57
CA GLY A 361 1.56 -5.50 -17.48
C GLY A 361 0.65 -4.75 -16.51
N GLY A 362 -0.53 -5.33 -16.25
CA GLY A 362 -1.53 -4.68 -15.40
C GLY A 362 -2.05 -3.37 -16.01
N ASP A 363 -2.38 -2.41 -15.15
CA ASP A 363 -2.85 -1.07 -15.52
C ASP A 363 -1.74 -0.01 -15.43
N ALA A 364 -0.47 -0.44 -15.61
CA ALA A 364 0.68 0.45 -15.60
C ALA A 364 0.55 1.58 -16.61
N VAL A 365 0.74 2.82 -16.18
CA VAL A 365 0.59 4.03 -16.99
C VAL A 365 1.87 4.85 -16.98
N ALA A 366 2.39 5.17 -18.17
CA ALA A 366 3.54 6.04 -18.29
C ALA A 366 3.21 7.46 -17.83
N LYS A 367 3.98 7.97 -16.85
CA LYS A 367 3.86 9.35 -16.38
C LYS A 367 5.12 10.16 -16.69
N PRO A 368 4.98 11.43 -17.10
CA PRO A 368 6.11 12.29 -17.43
C PRO A 368 6.69 13.04 -16.22
N ALA A 369 6.26 12.72 -15.03
CA ALA A 369 6.64 13.36 -13.78
C ALA A 369 6.77 12.36 -12.64
N LEU A 370 7.58 12.67 -11.63
CA LEU A 370 7.78 11.83 -10.45
C LEU A 370 6.54 11.82 -9.54
N SER A 371 5.90 12.98 -9.40
CA SER A 371 4.69 13.07 -8.60
C SER A 371 3.45 12.68 -9.39
N LEU A 372 2.51 11.99 -8.74
CA LEU A 372 1.19 11.70 -9.29
C LEU A 372 0.30 12.95 -9.38
N SER A 373 0.75 14.07 -8.80
CA SER A 373 0.08 15.37 -8.86
C SER A 373 0.04 15.88 -10.31
N THR A 374 -1.16 16.11 -10.82
CA THR A 374 -1.40 16.68 -12.16
C THR A 374 -0.88 18.11 -12.34
N GLN A 375 -0.37 18.73 -11.28
CA GLN A 375 0.11 20.13 -11.28
C GLN A 375 1.57 20.28 -11.74
N ALA A 376 2.38 19.21 -11.72
CA ALA A 376 3.77 19.27 -12.17
C ALA A 376 3.91 19.41 -13.70
N GLY A 377 2.86 19.11 -14.46
CA GLY A 377 2.86 19.14 -15.92
C GLY A 377 3.78 18.09 -16.54
N ASP A 378 3.88 18.09 -17.87
CA ASP A 378 4.78 17.20 -18.61
C ASP A 378 6.22 17.73 -18.52
N ILE A 379 6.97 17.32 -17.50
CA ILE A 379 8.37 17.71 -17.31
C ILE A 379 9.28 16.91 -18.24
N LEU A 380 8.95 15.64 -18.50
CA LEU A 380 9.68 14.75 -19.40
C LEU A 380 8.87 14.51 -20.68
N SER A 381 9.57 14.43 -21.83
CA SER A 381 8.91 14.03 -23.07
C SER A 381 8.40 12.60 -22.99
N ALA A 382 7.15 12.39 -23.38
CA ALA A 382 6.57 11.05 -23.50
C ALA A 382 7.08 10.28 -24.73
N GLN A 383 7.69 10.97 -25.70
CA GLN A 383 8.19 10.37 -26.94
C GLN A 383 9.72 10.28 -26.93
N PRO A 384 10.28 9.11 -27.31
CA PRO A 384 11.73 8.92 -27.41
C PRO A 384 12.39 9.85 -28.45
N ASP A 385 13.56 10.40 -28.14
CA ASP A 385 14.42 11.12 -29.08
C ASP A 385 15.81 10.46 -29.18
N THR A 386 15.88 9.38 -29.94
CA THR A 386 17.09 8.58 -30.11
C THR A 386 18.20 9.34 -30.85
N GLN A 387 17.86 10.28 -31.75
CA GLN A 387 18.87 11.01 -32.52
C GLN A 387 19.63 12.01 -31.63
N ALA A 388 18.91 12.80 -30.84
CA ALA A 388 19.53 13.73 -29.88
C ALA A 388 20.36 12.97 -28.82
N ALA A 389 19.89 11.78 -28.42
CA ALA A 389 20.61 10.92 -27.47
C ALA A 389 21.93 10.39 -28.06
N LEU A 390 21.94 9.92 -29.29
CA LEU A 390 23.17 9.49 -29.99
C LEU A 390 24.21 10.63 -30.04
N GLU A 391 23.78 11.84 -30.44
CA GLU A 391 24.66 13.01 -30.50
C GLU A 391 25.26 13.35 -29.13
N ALA A 392 24.49 13.22 -28.05
CA ALA A 392 24.97 13.46 -26.70
C ALA A 392 26.00 12.41 -26.24
N VAL A 393 25.76 11.13 -26.56
CA VAL A 393 26.68 10.02 -26.23
C VAL A 393 27.98 10.13 -27.03
N GLU A 394 27.92 10.49 -28.30
CA GLU A 394 29.11 10.65 -29.16
C GLU A 394 29.96 11.87 -28.77
N ALA A 395 29.37 12.87 -28.15
CA ALA A 395 30.08 14.09 -27.70
C ALA A 395 30.96 13.85 -26.47
N VAL A 396 30.79 12.73 -25.75
CA VAL A 396 31.55 12.44 -24.52
C VAL A 396 32.87 11.74 -24.84
N GLU A 397 33.98 12.32 -24.39
CA GLU A 397 35.29 11.68 -24.42
C GLU A 397 35.37 10.65 -23.27
N ALA A 398 34.88 9.44 -23.49
CA ALA A 398 34.88 8.36 -22.51
C ALA A 398 35.61 7.13 -23.06
N LYS A 399 35.92 6.19 -22.20
CA LYS A 399 36.55 4.93 -22.59
C LYS A 399 35.50 3.96 -23.14
N ASP A 400 35.87 3.15 -24.13
CA ASP A 400 34.98 2.13 -24.69
C ASP A 400 34.51 1.13 -23.63
N GLU A 401 35.34 0.83 -22.60
CA GLU A 401 34.97 -0.06 -21.49
C GLU A 401 33.83 0.49 -20.64
N ASP A 402 33.62 1.82 -20.60
CA ASP A 402 32.56 2.47 -19.87
C ASP A 402 31.20 2.44 -20.63
N LYS A 403 31.15 1.89 -21.86
CA LYS A 403 29.91 1.58 -22.58
C LYS A 403 29.19 0.32 -22.04
N SER A 404 29.43 -0.03 -20.79
CA SER A 404 28.74 -1.10 -20.08
C SER A 404 27.97 -0.49 -18.93
N ILE A 405 26.66 -0.79 -18.82
CA ILE A 405 25.78 -0.31 -17.75
C ILE A 405 25.16 -1.53 -17.06
N GLU A 406 25.28 -1.60 -15.76
CA GLU A 406 24.57 -2.57 -14.94
C GLU A 406 23.31 -1.92 -14.33
N ILE A 407 22.15 -2.57 -14.47
CA ILE A 407 20.91 -2.22 -13.79
C ILE A 407 20.58 -3.29 -12.76
N VAL A 408 20.65 -2.92 -11.49
CA VAL A 408 20.27 -3.79 -10.37
C VAL A 408 18.79 -3.57 -10.05
N TYR A 409 18.03 -4.66 -9.82
CA TYR A 409 16.62 -4.60 -9.51
C TYR A 409 16.20 -5.71 -8.54
N LEU A 410 15.09 -5.49 -7.82
CA LEU A 410 14.45 -6.51 -6.99
C LEU A 410 13.82 -7.57 -7.92
N ASP A 411 14.14 -8.86 -7.68
CA ASP A 411 13.68 -9.98 -8.50
C ASP A 411 12.15 -10.02 -8.59
N ASN A 412 11.64 -9.63 -9.76
CA ASN A 412 10.22 -9.54 -10.09
C ASN A 412 10.06 -9.61 -11.61
N GLU A 413 9.18 -10.50 -12.11
CA GLU A 413 8.98 -10.73 -13.54
C GLU A 413 8.48 -9.48 -14.28
N GLN A 414 7.58 -8.71 -13.68
CA GLN A 414 7.01 -7.49 -14.28
C GLN A 414 8.08 -6.41 -14.41
N THR A 415 8.85 -6.19 -13.35
CA THR A 415 9.98 -5.25 -13.36
C THR A 415 11.02 -5.66 -14.41
N GLN A 416 11.34 -6.95 -14.51
CA GLN A 416 12.25 -7.45 -15.52
C GLN A 416 11.75 -7.16 -16.94
N ALA A 417 10.47 -7.42 -17.22
CA ALA A 417 9.87 -7.15 -18.53
C ALA A 417 9.95 -5.66 -18.92
N ALA A 418 9.67 -4.76 -17.99
CA ALA A 418 9.85 -3.32 -18.20
C ALA A 418 11.32 -2.95 -18.47
N LEU A 419 12.26 -3.52 -17.71
CA LEU A 419 13.69 -3.26 -17.88
C LEU A 419 14.27 -3.79 -19.18
N GLU A 420 13.72 -4.84 -19.79
CA GLU A 420 14.14 -5.30 -21.13
C GLU A 420 13.84 -4.24 -22.20
N THR A 421 12.80 -3.42 -22.05
CA THR A 421 12.52 -2.30 -22.96
C THR A 421 13.58 -1.19 -22.79
N VAL A 422 13.97 -0.88 -21.56
CA VAL A 422 15.04 0.06 -21.22
C VAL A 422 16.37 -0.42 -21.81
N LYS A 423 16.72 -1.69 -21.59
CA LYS A 423 17.92 -2.33 -22.12
C LYS A 423 17.97 -2.18 -23.64
N SER A 424 16.89 -2.52 -24.34
CA SER A 424 16.82 -2.41 -25.80
C SER A 424 17.04 -0.96 -26.28
N ALA A 425 16.47 0.03 -25.57
CA ALA A 425 16.66 1.44 -25.88
C ALA A 425 18.12 1.88 -25.72
N TRP A 426 18.78 1.53 -24.62
CA TRP A 426 20.17 1.92 -24.38
C TRP A 426 21.18 1.15 -25.22
N GLU A 427 20.89 -0.12 -25.56
CA GLU A 427 21.70 -0.90 -26.51
C GLU A 427 21.66 -0.29 -27.92
N SER A 428 20.56 0.36 -28.31
CA SER A 428 20.48 1.11 -29.56
C SER A 428 21.43 2.32 -29.66
N LEU A 429 21.88 2.83 -28.49
CA LEU A 429 22.89 3.89 -28.37
C LEU A 429 24.33 3.33 -28.31
N GLY A 430 24.50 2.00 -28.39
CA GLY A 430 25.78 1.33 -28.37
C GLY A 430 26.29 0.95 -26.97
N PHE A 431 25.45 1.03 -25.95
CA PHE A 431 25.78 0.50 -24.62
C PHE A 431 25.58 -1.02 -24.57
N SER A 432 26.30 -1.70 -23.69
CA SER A 432 26.05 -3.08 -23.27
C SER A 432 25.33 -3.05 -21.93
N VAL A 433 24.09 -3.50 -21.87
CA VAL A 433 23.26 -3.41 -20.67
C VAL A 433 23.07 -4.78 -20.02
N THR A 434 23.41 -4.88 -18.73
CA THR A 434 23.23 -6.09 -17.91
C THR A 434 22.14 -5.84 -16.88
N LEU A 435 21.14 -6.73 -16.83
CA LEU A 435 20.09 -6.72 -15.79
C LEU A 435 20.47 -7.71 -14.69
N THR A 436 20.60 -7.25 -13.45
CA THR A 436 21.00 -8.04 -12.29
C THR A 436 19.88 -8.11 -11.28
N ALA A 437 19.14 -9.22 -11.27
CA ALA A 437 18.10 -9.50 -10.28
C ALA A 437 18.72 -9.80 -8.91
N GLN A 438 18.14 -9.25 -7.85
CA GLN A 438 18.56 -9.49 -6.47
C GLN A 438 17.36 -9.90 -5.61
N ASP A 439 17.61 -10.81 -4.65
CA ASP A 439 16.63 -11.11 -3.60
C ASP A 439 16.40 -9.89 -2.68
N PRO A 440 15.27 -9.84 -1.92
CA PRO A 440 14.91 -8.66 -1.13
C PRO A 440 15.98 -8.20 -0.12
N GLN A 441 16.70 -9.15 0.49
CA GLN A 441 17.72 -8.82 1.49
C GLN A 441 18.96 -8.20 0.83
N THR A 442 19.46 -8.82 -0.24
CA THR A 442 20.60 -8.33 -1.03
C THR A 442 20.28 -6.98 -1.65
N PHE A 443 19.09 -6.82 -2.24
CA PHE A 443 18.65 -5.57 -2.84
C PHE A 443 18.60 -4.42 -1.82
N THR A 444 18.04 -4.66 -0.63
CA THR A 444 17.99 -3.68 0.45
C THR A 444 19.38 -3.24 0.89
N LEU A 445 20.32 -4.18 1.02
CA LEU A 445 21.71 -3.86 1.35
C LEU A 445 22.39 -3.04 0.24
N SER A 446 22.24 -3.44 -1.03
CA SER A 446 22.79 -2.72 -2.18
C SER A 446 22.29 -1.28 -2.24
N ARG A 447 21.00 -1.07 -2.06
CA ARG A 447 20.36 0.25 -2.04
C ARG A 447 20.88 1.11 -0.88
N ASN A 448 20.80 0.62 0.34
CA ASN A 448 21.08 1.42 1.54
C ASN A 448 22.56 1.76 1.70
N SER A 449 23.46 0.94 1.14
CA SER A 449 24.91 1.15 1.20
C SER A 449 25.53 1.66 -0.11
N LEU A 450 24.72 1.92 -1.14
CA LEU A 450 25.15 2.31 -2.50
C LEU A 450 26.14 1.29 -3.11
N GLN A 451 25.98 0.00 -2.77
CA GLN A 451 26.86 -1.08 -3.25
C GLN A 451 26.30 -1.71 -4.54
N TYR A 452 26.11 -0.91 -5.55
CA TYR A 452 25.84 -1.31 -6.93
C TYR A 452 26.64 -0.39 -7.87
N SER A 453 26.92 -0.86 -9.09
CA SER A 453 27.89 -0.18 -9.96
C SER A 453 27.33 1.11 -10.55
N ASP A 454 26.18 1.03 -11.24
CA ASP A 454 25.73 2.09 -12.14
C ASP A 454 24.30 2.56 -11.85
N VAL A 455 23.31 1.70 -12.03
CA VAL A 455 21.89 2.03 -11.96
C VAL A 455 21.15 1.06 -11.06
N LEU A 456 20.23 1.57 -10.27
CA LEU A 456 19.30 0.78 -9.47
C LEU A 456 17.87 1.08 -9.93
N CYS A 457 17.09 0.03 -10.16
CA CYS A 457 15.64 0.16 -10.34
C CYS A 457 14.99 0.28 -8.97
N SER A 458 14.60 1.50 -8.60
CA SER A 458 13.98 1.82 -7.31
C SER A 458 12.47 1.83 -7.44
N VAL A 459 11.80 1.17 -6.50
CA VAL A 459 10.34 1.24 -6.33
C VAL A 459 10.08 2.07 -5.07
N TRP A 460 9.25 3.08 -5.20
CA TRP A 460 8.86 3.95 -4.11
C TRP A 460 7.34 3.97 -3.98
N ASP A 461 6.86 3.59 -2.79
CA ASP A 461 5.46 3.68 -2.39
C ASP A 461 5.32 4.86 -1.41
N ALA A 462 4.64 5.92 -1.80
CA ALA A 462 4.31 7.00 -0.88
C ALA A 462 3.11 6.61 -0.03
N ASP A 463 3.14 6.96 1.26
CA ASP A 463 2.03 6.63 2.17
C ASP A 463 0.73 7.35 1.79
N VAL A 464 0.85 8.55 1.22
CA VAL A 464 -0.27 9.33 0.67
C VAL A 464 0.16 10.08 -0.59
N GLN A 465 -0.81 10.54 -1.40
CA GLN A 465 -0.57 11.26 -2.66
C GLN A 465 -0.19 12.72 -2.42
N ASP A 466 1.02 12.97 -1.93
CA ASP A 466 1.57 14.32 -1.84
C ASP A 466 2.95 14.41 -2.52
N GLN A 467 3.15 15.44 -3.35
CA GLN A 467 4.37 15.64 -4.13
C GLN A 467 5.64 15.66 -3.26
N GLN A 468 5.56 16.19 -2.05
CA GLN A 468 6.69 16.25 -1.12
C GLN A 468 7.20 14.86 -0.76
N LEU A 469 6.32 13.87 -0.60
CA LEU A 469 6.69 12.50 -0.23
C LEU A 469 7.43 11.76 -1.34
N TYR A 470 7.22 12.13 -2.59
CA TYR A 470 7.98 11.58 -3.72
C TYR A 470 9.35 12.23 -3.89
N LEU A 471 9.52 13.47 -3.42
CA LEU A 471 10.77 14.23 -3.51
C LEU A 471 11.66 14.05 -2.27
N GLN A 472 11.05 13.87 -1.10
CA GLN A 472 11.76 13.76 0.18
C GLN A 472 12.88 12.68 0.22
N PRO A 473 12.77 11.52 -0.46
CA PRO A 473 13.85 10.54 -0.53
C PRO A 473 15.16 11.07 -1.14
N TYR A 474 15.10 12.15 -1.93
CA TYR A 474 16.24 12.74 -2.63
C TYR A 474 16.88 13.90 -1.89
N LEU A 475 16.43 14.27 -0.69
CA LEU A 475 17.14 15.22 0.16
C LEU A 475 18.56 14.73 0.45
N SER A 476 19.54 15.64 0.46
CA SER A 476 20.94 15.32 0.73
C SER A 476 21.15 14.63 2.09
N SER A 477 20.25 14.85 3.04
CA SER A 477 20.21 14.21 4.37
C SER A 477 19.53 12.84 4.39
N ASN A 478 18.89 12.43 3.28
CA ASN A 478 18.07 11.22 3.22
C ASN A 478 18.71 10.18 2.27
N MET A 479 18.89 8.95 2.75
CA MET A 479 19.49 7.86 1.97
C MET A 479 18.43 6.94 1.32
N GLN A 480 17.15 7.21 1.49
CA GLN A 480 16.06 6.33 1.03
C GLN A 480 15.97 6.21 -0.50
N SER A 481 16.41 7.24 -1.24
CA SER A 481 16.49 7.15 -2.71
C SER A 481 17.43 6.06 -3.19
N GLY A 482 18.42 5.70 -2.37
CA GLY A 482 19.44 4.71 -2.72
C GLY A 482 20.41 5.14 -3.82
N CYS A 483 20.46 6.43 -4.20
CA CYS A 483 21.34 6.94 -5.26
C CYS A 483 22.46 7.88 -4.76
N GLY A 484 22.36 8.39 -3.52
CA GLY A 484 23.34 9.34 -2.96
C GLY A 484 23.25 10.72 -3.60
N TYR A 485 22.09 11.13 -4.12
CA TYR A 485 21.87 12.46 -4.66
C TYR A 485 22.12 13.53 -3.59
N SER A 486 22.78 14.60 -3.96
CA SER A 486 23.03 15.74 -3.06
C SER A 486 23.07 17.02 -3.88
N ASN A 487 22.10 17.91 -3.66
CA ASN A 487 22.01 19.22 -4.32
C ASN A 487 21.46 20.26 -3.34
N PRO A 488 22.29 21.25 -2.91
CA PRO A 488 21.83 22.27 -1.96
C PRO A 488 20.67 23.15 -2.45
N GLU A 489 20.52 23.34 -3.77
CA GLU A 489 19.40 24.10 -4.35
C GLU A 489 18.10 23.29 -4.23
N PHE A 490 18.17 21.96 -4.47
CA PHE A 490 17.05 21.07 -4.23
C PHE A 490 16.63 21.06 -2.76
N ASP A 491 17.60 20.94 -1.85
CA ASP A 491 17.33 20.95 -0.40
C ASP A 491 16.66 22.25 0.04
N GLN A 492 17.09 23.40 -0.53
CA GLN A 492 16.48 24.70 -0.24
C GLN A 492 15.04 24.79 -0.76
N LEU A 493 14.78 24.33 -1.99
CA LEU A 493 13.43 24.30 -2.55
C LEU A 493 12.49 23.42 -1.71
N MET A 494 12.98 22.28 -1.22
CA MET A 494 12.21 21.42 -0.31
C MET A 494 11.93 22.12 1.03
N LEU A 495 12.88 22.87 1.57
CA LEU A 495 12.69 23.67 2.78
C LEU A 495 11.67 24.79 2.55
N ASP A 496 11.77 25.50 1.42
CA ASP A 496 10.83 26.56 1.05
C ASP A 496 9.40 26.01 0.88
N ALA A 497 9.27 24.78 0.37
CA ALA A 497 7.99 24.08 0.27
C ALA A 497 7.38 23.78 1.64
N ILE A 498 8.19 23.38 2.62
CA ILE A 498 7.72 23.08 3.98
C ILE A 498 7.26 24.35 4.70
N GLN A 499 7.96 25.46 4.52
CA GLN A 499 7.71 26.72 5.24
C GLN A 499 6.75 27.67 4.54
N GLY A 500 6.47 27.44 3.24
CA GLY A 500 5.67 28.31 2.41
C GLY A 500 4.16 28.12 2.54
N GLU A 501 3.40 29.17 2.27
CA GLU A 501 1.96 29.04 2.03
C GLU A 501 1.68 28.18 0.79
N GLN A 502 0.46 27.65 0.64
CA GLN A 502 0.09 26.64 -0.36
C GLN A 502 0.58 26.95 -1.79
N ALA A 503 0.44 28.20 -2.25
CA ALA A 503 0.90 28.57 -3.61
C ALA A 503 2.44 28.57 -3.76
N GLN A 504 3.15 28.99 -2.71
CA GLN A 504 4.62 28.97 -2.66
C GLN A 504 5.13 27.54 -2.54
N ARG A 505 4.48 26.72 -1.70
CA ARG A 505 4.74 25.29 -1.55
C ARG A 505 4.68 24.59 -2.90
N GLN A 506 3.58 24.76 -3.64
CA GLN A 506 3.38 24.10 -4.93
C GLN A 506 4.43 24.53 -5.97
N SER A 507 4.79 25.82 -6.00
CA SER A 507 5.86 26.31 -6.89
C SER A 507 7.20 25.70 -6.54
N ALA A 508 7.57 25.68 -5.26
CA ALA A 508 8.84 25.15 -4.79
C ALA A 508 8.97 23.63 -5.05
N LEU A 509 7.91 22.85 -4.80
CA LEU A 509 7.88 21.42 -5.12
C LEU A 509 8.01 21.16 -6.63
N THR A 510 7.32 21.95 -7.46
CA THR A 510 7.42 21.84 -8.91
C THR A 510 8.83 22.17 -9.41
N ASP A 511 9.48 23.19 -8.85
CA ASP A 511 10.83 23.56 -9.23
C ASP A 511 11.87 22.55 -8.72
N ALA A 512 11.67 21.98 -7.52
CA ALA A 512 12.48 20.89 -7.00
C ALA A 512 12.40 19.63 -7.89
N GLU A 513 11.20 19.26 -8.32
CA GLU A 513 11.00 18.13 -9.23
C GLU A 513 11.68 18.37 -10.59
N LYS A 514 11.53 19.57 -11.16
CA LYS A 514 12.23 19.93 -12.40
C LYS A 514 13.74 19.85 -12.25
N LEU A 515 14.29 20.35 -11.14
CA LEU A 515 15.72 20.30 -10.86
C LEU A 515 16.22 18.86 -10.76
N LEU A 516 15.53 18.00 -10.00
CA LEU A 516 15.86 16.59 -9.84
C LEU A 516 15.87 15.86 -11.19
N LEU A 517 14.85 16.07 -12.02
CA LEU A 517 14.69 15.43 -13.33
C LEU A 517 15.66 16.01 -14.38
N SER A 518 16.02 17.32 -14.29
CA SER A 518 16.99 17.95 -15.21
C SER A 518 18.42 17.50 -14.93
N ASP A 519 18.77 17.22 -13.68
CA ASP A 519 20.05 16.62 -13.31
C ASP A 519 20.17 15.16 -13.77
N ALA A 520 19.04 14.59 -14.22
CA ALA A 520 18.88 13.26 -14.82
C ALA A 520 19.54 12.11 -14.00
N ASN A 521 19.65 12.28 -12.67
CA ASN A 521 20.01 11.16 -11.79
C ASN A 521 18.83 10.21 -11.55
N LEU A 522 17.66 10.57 -12.08
CA LEU A 522 16.40 9.85 -11.97
C LEU A 522 15.79 9.65 -13.36
N LEU A 523 15.55 8.40 -13.71
CA LEU A 523 14.91 8.00 -14.95
C LEU A 523 13.59 7.33 -14.57
N LEU A 524 12.47 7.95 -14.88
CA LEU A 524 11.15 7.44 -14.51
C LEU A 524 10.73 6.28 -15.38
N LEU A 525 10.36 5.17 -14.74
CA LEU A 525 9.51 4.11 -15.26
C LEU A 525 8.30 4.09 -14.35
N ASP A 526 7.08 4.06 -14.87
CA ASP A 526 5.89 4.07 -14.02
C ASP A 526 5.20 2.71 -14.01
N GLU A 527 4.74 2.30 -12.83
CA GLU A 527 3.94 1.10 -12.62
C GLU A 527 2.84 1.37 -11.57
N PRO A 528 1.57 1.55 -11.95
CA PRO A 528 0.48 1.38 -11.02
C PRO A 528 0.14 -0.10 -10.89
N THR A 529 0.55 -0.73 -9.80
CA THR A 529 0.02 -2.04 -9.47
C THR A 529 -1.34 -1.88 -8.80
N ASN A 530 -2.34 -2.62 -9.31
CA ASN A 530 -3.67 -2.72 -8.74
C ASN A 530 -3.61 -3.16 -7.27
N HIS A 531 -3.82 -2.22 -6.37
CA HIS A 531 -4.27 -2.54 -5.03
C HIS A 531 -5.60 -1.82 -4.82
N LEU A 532 -6.65 -2.57 -4.53
CA LEU A 532 -7.92 -2.05 -4.07
C LEU A 532 -7.67 -1.23 -2.80
N ASP A 533 -7.54 0.08 -2.96
CA ASP A 533 -7.51 1.01 -1.85
C ASP A 533 -8.90 1.66 -1.71
N ILE A 534 -9.36 1.77 -0.51
CA ILE A 534 -10.40 2.61 0.16
C ILE A 534 -11.64 3.01 -0.67
N SER A 535 -11.53 3.25 -1.99
CA SER A 535 -12.69 3.54 -2.86
C SER A 535 -13.70 2.37 -2.96
N ALA A 536 -13.32 1.17 -2.56
CA ALA A 536 -14.26 0.06 -2.37
C ALA A 536 -15.32 0.37 -1.30
N ILE A 537 -15.04 1.24 -0.34
CA ILE A 537 -15.99 1.67 0.69
C ILE A 537 -17.02 2.64 0.08
N GLU A 538 -16.59 3.61 -0.75
CA GLU A 538 -17.51 4.51 -1.45
C GLU A 538 -18.39 3.77 -2.47
N TRP A 539 -17.83 2.76 -3.14
CA TRP A 539 -18.60 1.90 -4.03
C TRP A 539 -19.67 1.11 -3.24
N LEU A 540 -19.32 0.61 -2.03
CA LEU A 540 -20.25 -0.05 -1.12
C LEU A 540 -21.35 0.89 -0.58
N GLU A 541 -21.08 2.19 -0.43
CA GLU A 541 -22.07 3.19 -0.03
C GLU A 541 -23.08 3.51 -1.15
N ASN A 542 -22.69 3.33 -2.42
CA ASN A 542 -23.53 3.60 -3.60
C ASN A 542 -24.29 2.36 -4.13
N PHE A 543 -24.02 1.15 -3.62
CA PHE A 543 -24.68 -0.11 -3.96
C PHE A 543 -25.69 -0.48 -2.89
#